data_9f6663aa2278a8550530cb6e5e01f596
#
_entry.id   9f6663aa2278a8550530cb6e5e01f596
#
_cell.length_a   1.000
_cell.length_b   1.000
_cell.length_c   1.000
_cell.angle_alpha   90.00
_cell.angle_beta   90.00
_cell.angle_gamma   90.00
#
_symmetry.space_group_name_H-M   'P 1'
#
loop_
_entity.id
_entity.type
_entity.pdbx_description
1 polymer ?
#
loop_
_entity_poly.entity_id
_entity_poly.type
_entity_poly.pdbx_seq_one_letter_code
_entity_poly.pdbx_strand_id
1 'polypeptide(L)'
;MKVSLFYLPSIGSRAEIERGRAGLRRDLYQRMLAELSAQALLADALGYDSISFTEHHFHVEGFELSTNPVLLDLFVGMQTKRIRVGQLGIVLPAENPIRVAENIAMLDHMTGGRANAGFARGYQRRWVDVMAQQTHGIHGALPHQHDAVDEANRAAFEECFRIIKQAWTEDLLSYEGRYWRIPPGATPWDLESTRRYGAGVVDGVVRAVGVVPKPLQRPHPPLFQPFASSERSIRWCAEEGVTAILPPLHPTLEDRLVRLYAEVSGKPLGEGVGVLRDVVVAETDDEAMALWADSGLFCGREWFEPFGFSKGLADPVTGEAPSLFDNGLALVGSVDTVTRQLERLRARLPVRWLFAWTYNGLIPNAQLLQSIELFATRVLPRAADAG
;
A
#
# COMPACT_ATOMS: atom_id res chain seq x y z
N MET A 1 -10.15 16.15 -2.27
CA MET A 1 -9.14 15.15 -1.83
C MET A 1 -9.78 13.78 -1.92
N LYS A 2 -9.08 12.77 -2.46
CA LYS A 2 -9.53 11.37 -2.49
C LYS A 2 -9.18 10.67 -1.18
N VAL A 3 -10.03 9.74 -0.74
CA VAL A 3 -9.81 9.00 0.50
C VAL A 3 -9.81 7.49 0.25
N SER A 4 -8.74 6.85 0.68
CA SER A 4 -8.58 5.39 0.69
C SER A 4 -8.59 4.87 2.12
N LEU A 5 -9.32 3.80 2.38
CA LEU A 5 -9.09 3.02 3.60
C LEU A 5 -7.82 2.17 3.42
N PHE A 6 -6.93 2.24 4.39
CA PHE A 6 -5.65 1.53 4.39
C PHE A 6 -5.65 0.48 5.49
N TYR A 7 -5.36 -0.75 5.11
CA TYR A 7 -5.39 -1.90 5.99
C TYR A 7 -4.03 -2.60 6.09
N LEU A 8 -3.52 -2.69 7.32
CA LEU A 8 -2.65 -3.76 7.77
C LEU A 8 -3.50 -4.67 8.67
N PRO A 9 -4.16 -5.71 8.13
CA PRO A 9 -5.14 -6.44 8.89
C PRO A 9 -4.56 -7.09 10.14
N SER A 10 -4.92 -6.55 11.32
CA SER A 10 -4.65 -7.21 12.59
C SER A 10 -5.78 -8.18 12.90
N ILE A 11 -5.46 -9.31 13.52
CA ILE A 11 -6.48 -10.24 13.98
C ILE A 11 -6.48 -10.30 15.50
N GLY A 12 -7.63 -10.01 16.07
CA GLY A 12 -7.82 -9.92 17.50
C GLY A 12 -7.67 -8.52 18.06
N SER A 13 -8.35 -8.30 19.19
CA SER A 13 -8.17 -7.13 20.04
C SER A 13 -6.78 -7.11 20.65
N ARG A 14 -6.38 -5.98 21.22
CA ARG A 14 -5.14 -5.86 21.98
C ARG A 14 -4.98 -6.99 23.02
N ALA A 15 -6.02 -7.27 23.79
CA ALA A 15 -5.99 -8.33 24.80
C ALA A 15 -5.83 -9.73 24.21
N GLU A 16 -6.33 -9.99 23.00
CA GLU A 16 -6.13 -11.26 22.30
C GLU A 16 -4.72 -11.41 21.74
N ILE A 17 -4.12 -10.31 21.25
CA ILE A 17 -2.73 -10.26 20.81
C ILE A 17 -1.78 -10.46 21.99
N GLU A 18 -2.02 -9.79 23.11
CA GLU A 18 -1.21 -9.89 24.35
C GLU A 18 -1.23 -11.29 24.97
N ARG A 19 -2.28 -12.09 24.71
CA ARG A 19 -2.29 -13.53 25.07
C ARG A 19 -1.32 -14.38 24.25
N GLY A 20 -0.83 -13.84 23.15
CA GLY A 20 0.14 -14.45 22.24
C GLY A 20 -0.48 -15.38 21.18
N ARG A 21 0.24 -15.49 20.07
CA ARG A 21 -0.07 -16.37 18.93
C ARG A 21 -1.45 -16.15 18.31
N ALA A 22 -1.96 -14.93 18.32
CA ALA A 22 -3.25 -14.59 17.73
C ALA A 22 -3.32 -15.00 16.24
N GLY A 23 -2.20 -14.85 15.50
CA GLY A 23 -2.09 -15.21 14.09
C GLY A 23 -2.37 -16.70 13.76
N LEU A 24 -2.25 -17.60 14.73
CA LEU A 24 -2.56 -19.03 14.55
C LEU A 24 -4.05 -19.36 14.78
N ARG A 25 -4.84 -18.41 15.24
CA ARG A 25 -6.25 -18.64 15.59
C ARG A 25 -7.15 -18.48 14.37
N ARG A 26 -7.71 -19.57 13.93
CA ARG A 26 -8.62 -19.65 12.77
C ARG A 26 -9.92 -18.86 12.97
N ASP A 27 -10.45 -18.87 14.17
CA ASP A 27 -11.67 -18.12 14.54
C ASP A 27 -11.46 -16.60 14.43
N LEU A 28 -10.31 -16.09 14.85
CA LEU A 28 -9.96 -14.67 14.69
C LEU A 28 -9.81 -14.29 13.21
N TYR A 29 -9.21 -15.16 12.40
CA TYR A 29 -9.08 -14.90 10.97
C TYR A 29 -10.44 -14.86 10.25
N GLN A 30 -11.37 -15.77 10.60
CA GLN A 30 -12.74 -15.74 10.09
C GLN A 30 -13.49 -14.48 10.52
N ARG A 31 -13.33 -14.06 11.78
CA ARG A 31 -13.88 -12.80 12.28
C ARG A 31 -13.35 -11.61 11.48
N MET A 32 -12.03 -11.52 11.27
CA MET A 32 -11.41 -10.46 10.46
C MET A 32 -12.03 -10.39 9.05
N LEU A 33 -12.21 -11.51 8.36
CA LEU A 33 -12.82 -11.52 7.03
C LEU A 33 -14.26 -11.00 7.03
N ALA A 34 -15.06 -11.39 8.03
CA ALA A 34 -16.43 -10.91 8.17
C ALA A 34 -16.48 -9.39 8.46
N GLU A 35 -15.59 -8.89 9.31
CA GLU A 35 -15.45 -7.48 9.64
C GLU A 35 -14.98 -6.66 8.43
N LEU A 36 -13.97 -7.13 7.69
CA LEU A 36 -13.51 -6.49 6.44
C LEU A 36 -14.64 -6.41 5.40
N SER A 37 -15.44 -7.44 5.28
CA SER A 37 -16.62 -7.45 4.38
C SER A 37 -17.60 -6.34 4.75
N ALA A 38 -17.95 -6.21 6.03
CA ALA A 38 -18.87 -5.16 6.51
C ALA A 38 -18.30 -3.75 6.29
N GLN A 39 -17.02 -3.56 6.59
CA GLN A 39 -16.32 -2.29 6.41
C GLN A 39 -16.22 -1.88 4.93
N ALA A 40 -15.90 -2.83 4.04
CA ALA A 40 -15.83 -2.59 2.59
C ALA A 40 -17.19 -2.23 1.99
N LEU A 41 -18.26 -2.92 2.39
CA LEU A 41 -19.62 -2.61 1.94
C LEU A 41 -20.07 -1.23 2.41
N LEU A 42 -19.78 -0.86 3.66
CA LEU A 42 -20.05 0.48 4.17
C LEU A 42 -19.26 1.55 3.43
N ALA A 43 -17.97 1.34 3.22
CA ALA A 43 -17.12 2.28 2.49
C ALA A 43 -17.58 2.48 1.03
N ASP A 44 -17.98 1.41 0.34
CA ASP A 44 -18.56 1.48 -1.01
C ASP A 44 -19.86 2.30 -1.02
N ALA A 45 -20.73 2.09 -0.02
CA ALA A 45 -21.98 2.81 0.11
C ALA A 45 -21.77 4.31 0.40
N LEU A 46 -20.77 4.66 1.20
CA LEU A 46 -20.41 6.03 1.59
C LEU A 46 -19.58 6.78 0.53
N GLY A 47 -19.09 6.08 -0.52
CA GLY A 47 -18.37 6.72 -1.60
C GLY A 47 -16.88 6.96 -1.35
N TYR A 48 -16.24 6.17 -0.50
CA TYR A 48 -14.79 6.13 -0.43
C TYR A 48 -14.17 5.78 -1.79
N ASP A 49 -13.03 6.38 -2.12
CA ASP A 49 -12.39 6.19 -3.43
C ASP A 49 -11.73 4.81 -3.56
N SER A 50 -11.12 4.29 -2.50
CA SER A 50 -10.51 2.97 -2.53
C SER A 50 -10.39 2.32 -1.15
N ILE A 51 -10.12 1.02 -1.17
CA ILE A 51 -9.69 0.19 -0.05
C ILE A 51 -8.40 -0.52 -0.44
N SER A 52 -7.43 -0.62 0.45
CA SER A 52 -6.10 -1.11 0.11
C SER A 52 -5.49 -1.95 1.21
N PHE A 53 -4.79 -3.03 0.82
CA PHE A 53 -4.16 -3.99 1.71
C PHE A 53 -2.65 -4.03 1.49
N THR A 54 -1.89 -4.20 2.58
CA THR A 54 -0.44 -4.43 2.54
C THR A 54 -0.11 -5.91 2.29
N GLU A 55 1.16 -6.24 2.11
CA GLU A 55 1.65 -7.62 2.08
C GLU A 55 2.62 -7.87 3.23
N HIS A 56 2.28 -8.85 4.08
CA HIS A 56 3.12 -9.29 5.19
C HIS A 56 2.92 -10.78 5.46
N HIS A 57 4.01 -11.46 5.89
CA HIS A 57 4.01 -12.90 6.12
C HIS A 57 4.52 -13.27 7.51
N PHE A 58 4.15 -14.46 7.99
CA PHE A 58 4.64 -15.09 9.22
C PHE A 58 4.28 -14.33 10.51
N HIS A 59 3.21 -13.54 10.49
CA HIS A 59 2.74 -12.77 11.65
C HIS A 59 1.96 -13.64 12.64
N VAL A 60 2.67 -14.54 13.31
CA VAL A 60 2.11 -15.36 14.38
C VAL A 60 1.57 -14.53 15.54
N GLU A 61 2.12 -13.33 15.72
CA GLU A 61 1.69 -12.34 16.71
C GLU A 61 0.26 -11.86 16.47
N GLY A 62 -0.12 -11.65 15.21
CA GLY A 62 -1.47 -11.22 14.84
C GLY A 62 -1.58 -9.77 14.32
N PHE A 63 -0.45 -9.03 14.19
CA PHE A 63 -0.47 -7.61 13.80
C PHE A 63 -0.75 -7.34 12.32
N GLU A 64 -0.23 -8.15 11.41
CA GLU A 64 -0.23 -7.86 9.97
C GLU A 64 -0.52 -9.13 9.17
N LEU A 65 -1.80 -9.56 9.11
CA LEU A 65 -2.20 -10.82 8.46
C LEU A 65 -2.77 -10.60 7.05
N SER A 66 -1.99 -9.97 6.20
CA SER A 66 -2.30 -9.82 4.79
C SER A 66 -1.23 -10.51 3.94
N THR A 67 -1.32 -11.83 3.88
CA THR A 67 -0.33 -12.67 3.17
C THR A 67 -0.47 -12.67 1.66
N ASN A 68 -1.63 -12.27 1.14
CA ASN A 68 -1.88 -12.08 -0.27
C ASN A 68 -2.89 -10.95 -0.46
N PRO A 69 -2.42 -9.71 -0.67
CA PRO A 69 -3.31 -8.57 -0.82
C PRO A 69 -4.23 -8.67 -2.04
N VAL A 70 -3.80 -9.33 -3.13
CA VAL A 70 -4.64 -9.51 -4.33
C VAL A 70 -5.86 -10.37 -4.04
N LEU A 71 -5.73 -11.40 -3.19
CA LEU A 71 -6.86 -12.22 -2.78
C LEU A 71 -7.82 -11.45 -1.86
N LEU A 72 -7.32 -10.61 -0.96
CA LEU A 72 -8.16 -9.73 -0.15
C LEU A 72 -8.86 -8.68 -1.01
N ASP A 73 -8.17 -8.09 -1.97
CA ASP A 73 -8.76 -7.17 -2.95
C ASP A 73 -9.89 -7.84 -3.75
N LEU A 74 -9.67 -9.07 -4.21
CA LEU A 74 -10.71 -9.84 -4.91
C LEU A 74 -11.90 -10.12 -3.99
N PHE A 75 -11.62 -10.55 -2.75
CA PHE A 75 -12.63 -10.85 -1.76
C PHE A 75 -13.57 -9.66 -1.50
N VAL A 76 -13.04 -8.46 -1.28
CA VAL A 76 -13.86 -7.27 -1.09
C VAL A 76 -14.38 -6.69 -2.40
N GLY A 77 -13.60 -6.77 -3.48
CA GLY A 77 -13.95 -6.25 -4.79
C GLY A 77 -15.16 -6.93 -5.42
N MET A 78 -15.33 -8.24 -5.18
CA MET A 78 -16.51 -8.99 -5.66
C MET A 78 -17.77 -8.69 -4.88
N GLN A 79 -17.69 -8.11 -3.68
CA GLN A 79 -18.82 -7.73 -2.85
C GLN A 79 -19.25 -6.27 -3.07
N THR A 80 -18.38 -5.44 -3.62
CA THR A 80 -18.57 -4.00 -3.82
C THR A 80 -18.78 -3.64 -5.28
N LYS A 81 -19.26 -2.41 -5.56
CA LYS A 81 -19.64 -2.00 -6.92
C LYS A 81 -18.86 -0.80 -7.46
N ARG A 82 -18.43 0.12 -6.60
CA ARG A 82 -17.85 1.42 -6.97
C ARG A 82 -16.43 1.62 -6.44
N ILE A 83 -16.19 1.24 -5.21
CA ILE A 83 -14.91 1.42 -4.54
C ILE A 83 -13.80 0.68 -5.30
N ARG A 84 -12.68 1.33 -5.47
CA ARG A 84 -11.48 0.71 -6.04
C ARG A 84 -10.81 -0.16 -4.99
N VAL A 85 -10.12 -1.21 -5.43
CA VAL A 85 -9.37 -2.12 -4.58
C VAL A 85 -7.91 -2.14 -5.02
N GLY A 86 -6.96 -2.33 -4.11
CA GLY A 86 -5.58 -2.36 -4.51
C GLY A 86 -4.61 -2.68 -3.38
N GLN A 87 -3.41 -3.03 -3.77
CA GLN A 87 -2.33 -3.35 -2.87
C GLN A 87 -1.59 -2.08 -2.44
N LEU A 88 -1.12 -2.04 -1.19
CA LEU A 88 -0.24 -0.99 -0.69
C LEU A 88 0.81 -1.54 0.30
N GLY A 89 1.72 -2.36 -0.24
CA GLY A 89 1.93 -2.82 -1.62
C GLY A 89 2.51 -4.21 -1.65
N ILE A 90 2.46 -4.80 -2.82
CA ILE A 90 3.15 -6.07 -3.07
C ILE A 90 4.66 -5.86 -2.96
N VAL A 91 5.34 -6.73 -2.24
CA VAL A 91 6.78 -6.64 -2.00
C VAL A 91 7.54 -7.31 -3.13
N LEU A 92 7.81 -6.56 -4.20
CA LEU A 92 8.37 -7.07 -5.44
C LEU A 92 9.68 -7.87 -5.29
N PRO A 93 10.61 -7.53 -4.39
CA PRO A 93 11.81 -8.35 -4.18
C PRO A 93 11.54 -9.78 -3.69
N ALA A 94 10.37 -10.03 -3.12
CA ALA A 94 9.95 -11.36 -2.65
C ALA A 94 9.13 -12.15 -3.68
N GLU A 95 8.77 -11.52 -4.83
CA GLU A 95 7.77 -12.02 -5.77
C GLU A 95 8.33 -12.31 -7.17
N ASN A 96 7.61 -13.12 -7.93
CA ASN A 96 7.83 -13.28 -9.36
C ASN A 96 7.06 -12.17 -10.12
N PRO A 97 7.74 -11.27 -10.86
CA PRO A 97 7.10 -10.12 -11.51
C PRO A 97 6.06 -10.50 -12.57
N ILE A 98 6.23 -11.64 -13.26
CA ILE A 98 5.23 -12.12 -14.23
C ILE A 98 3.94 -12.51 -13.51
N ARG A 99 4.05 -13.25 -12.39
CA ARG A 99 2.88 -13.61 -11.57
C ARG A 99 2.15 -12.39 -11.03
N VAL A 100 2.90 -11.39 -10.56
CA VAL A 100 2.31 -10.14 -10.09
C VAL A 100 1.56 -9.43 -11.22
N ALA A 101 2.17 -9.34 -12.42
CA ALA A 101 1.53 -8.72 -13.58
C ALA A 101 0.23 -9.44 -13.98
N GLU A 102 0.23 -10.78 -14.04
CA GLU A 102 -0.94 -11.60 -14.36
C GLU A 102 -2.05 -11.44 -13.30
N ASN A 103 -1.70 -11.55 -12.02
CA ASN A 103 -2.65 -11.47 -10.90
C ASN A 103 -3.38 -10.12 -10.86
N ILE A 104 -2.65 -9.00 -11.03
CA ILE A 104 -3.24 -7.67 -11.03
C ILE A 104 -4.10 -7.46 -12.30
N ALA A 105 -3.66 -7.94 -13.46
CA ALA A 105 -4.46 -7.86 -14.68
C ALA A 105 -5.77 -8.65 -14.54
N MET A 106 -5.73 -9.86 -13.96
CA MET A 106 -6.93 -10.64 -13.68
C MET A 106 -7.85 -9.92 -12.69
N LEU A 107 -7.31 -9.39 -11.58
CA LEU A 107 -8.07 -8.60 -10.62
C LEU A 107 -8.77 -7.42 -11.29
N ASP A 108 -8.07 -6.74 -12.19
CA ASP A 108 -8.60 -5.58 -12.92
C ASP A 108 -9.81 -5.97 -13.80
N HIS A 109 -9.72 -7.10 -14.52
CA HIS A 109 -10.85 -7.63 -15.26
C HIS A 109 -12.02 -8.05 -14.37
N MET A 110 -11.75 -8.80 -13.30
CA MET A 110 -12.77 -9.32 -12.37
C MET A 110 -13.52 -8.19 -11.65
N THR A 111 -12.84 -7.07 -11.40
CA THR A 111 -13.44 -5.90 -10.75
C THR A 111 -13.95 -4.84 -11.72
N GLY A 112 -13.90 -5.10 -13.03
CA GLY A 112 -14.41 -4.16 -14.05
C GLY A 112 -13.60 -2.86 -14.13
N GLY A 113 -12.26 -2.91 -14.01
CA GLY A 113 -11.39 -1.74 -14.11
C GLY A 113 -11.24 -0.95 -12.81
N ARG A 114 -11.52 -1.57 -11.64
CA ARG A 114 -11.41 -0.93 -10.33
C ARG A 114 -10.11 -1.26 -9.58
N ALA A 115 -9.17 -1.99 -10.18
CA ALA A 115 -7.90 -2.28 -9.54
C ALA A 115 -7.00 -1.05 -9.50
N ASN A 116 -6.28 -0.89 -8.39
CA ASN A 116 -5.07 -0.09 -8.23
C ASN A 116 -3.88 -1.06 -8.08
N ALA A 117 -2.67 -0.63 -8.41
CA ALA A 117 -1.47 -1.45 -8.27
C ALA A 117 -0.45 -0.73 -7.40
N GLY A 118 -0.11 -1.30 -6.27
CA GLY A 118 0.85 -0.70 -5.35
C GLY A 118 1.99 -1.66 -5.03
N PHE A 119 3.21 -1.13 -4.95
CA PHE A 119 4.43 -1.90 -4.82
C PHE A 119 5.32 -1.39 -3.69
N ALA A 120 5.95 -2.31 -2.97
CA ALA A 120 6.83 -2.05 -1.85
C ALA A 120 8.15 -2.82 -1.97
N ARG A 121 9.16 -2.38 -1.19
CA ARG A 121 10.49 -3.03 -1.18
C ARG A 121 10.64 -4.12 -0.13
N GLY A 122 9.86 -4.04 0.96
CA GLY A 122 9.92 -4.97 2.08
C GLY A 122 11.08 -4.70 3.04
N TYR A 123 10.74 -4.54 4.34
CA TYR A 123 11.69 -4.21 5.40
C TYR A 123 11.90 -5.34 6.42
N GLN A 124 10.95 -6.28 6.52
CA GLN A 124 10.97 -7.34 7.51
C GLN A 124 11.77 -8.55 7.01
N ARG A 125 13.03 -8.64 7.42
CA ARG A 125 13.92 -9.74 7.01
C ARG A 125 13.37 -11.12 7.34
N ARG A 126 12.60 -11.24 8.43
CA ARG A 126 11.99 -12.51 8.86
C ARG A 126 11.25 -13.24 7.73
N TRP A 127 10.57 -12.50 6.86
CA TRP A 127 9.82 -13.11 5.77
C TRP A 127 10.38 -12.78 4.38
N VAL A 128 10.90 -11.58 4.17
CA VAL A 128 11.48 -11.20 2.86
C VAL A 128 12.62 -12.14 2.50
N ASP A 129 13.55 -12.41 3.45
CA ASP A 129 14.68 -13.29 3.21
C ASP A 129 14.24 -14.73 2.87
N VAL A 130 13.14 -15.22 3.47
CA VAL A 130 12.57 -16.53 3.17
C VAL A 130 11.92 -16.56 1.79
N MET A 131 11.09 -15.58 1.46
CA MET A 131 10.35 -15.55 0.20
C MET A 131 11.25 -15.24 -1.00
N ALA A 132 12.25 -14.38 -0.82
CA ALA A 132 13.15 -13.96 -1.88
C ALA A 132 14.28 -14.94 -2.20
N GLN A 133 14.52 -15.99 -1.39
CA GLN A 133 15.69 -16.87 -1.50
C GLN A 133 15.81 -17.58 -2.86
N GLN A 134 14.70 -17.92 -3.49
CA GLN A 134 14.65 -18.60 -4.79
C GLN A 134 14.39 -17.64 -5.96
N THR A 135 14.00 -16.41 -5.68
CA THR A 135 13.68 -15.39 -6.69
C THR A 135 14.90 -14.51 -6.98
N HIS A 136 15.38 -13.81 -5.97
CA HIS A 136 16.43 -12.80 -6.13
C HIS A 136 17.64 -13.05 -5.21
N GLY A 137 17.50 -13.87 -4.17
CA GLY A 137 18.55 -14.12 -3.18
C GLY A 137 18.97 -12.86 -2.41
N ILE A 138 18.02 -11.96 -2.15
CA ILE A 138 18.25 -10.68 -1.49
C ILE A 138 17.60 -10.64 -0.10
N HIS A 139 17.87 -9.60 0.65
CA HIS A 139 17.36 -9.40 2.01
C HIS A 139 16.40 -8.23 2.09
N GLY A 140 15.51 -8.25 3.09
CA GLY A 140 14.73 -7.09 3.49
C GLY A 140 15.64 -5.96 3.99
N ALA A 141 15.29 -4.71 3.67
CA ALA A 141 16.07 -3.53 4.04
C ALA A 141 15.25 -2.57 4.90
N LEU A 142 15.77 -2.18 6.07
CA LEU A 142 15.12 -1.23 6.96
C LEU A 142 14.96 0.16 6.32
N PRO A 143 13.98 0.97 6.75
CA PRO A 143 13.72 2.29 6.15
C PRO A 143 14.91 3.24 6.13
N HIS A 144 15.82 3.12 7.11
CA HIS A 144 17.00 3.98 7.26
C HIS A 144 18.32 3.28 6.93
N GLN A 145 18.25 2.11 6.31
CA GLN A 145 19.43 1.37 5.86
C GLN A 145 19.90 1.92 4.51
N HIS A 146 21.20 2.20 4.39
CA HIS A 146 21.83 2.77 3.20
C HIS A 146 23.15 2.06 2.91
N ASP A 147 23.08 0.77 2.64
CA ASP A 147 24.24 -0.10 2.39
C ASP A 147 24.01 -1.02 1.18
N ALA A 148 24.90 -1.97 0.97
CA ALA A 148 24.80 -2.93 -0.13
C ALA A 148 23.52 -3.78 -0.11
N VAL A 149 22.94 -4.01 1.09
CA VAL A 149 21.68 -4.74 1.23
C VAL A 149 20.52 -3.89 0.71
N ASP A 150 20.45 -2.61 1.10
CA ASP A 150 19.44 -1.65 0.58
C ASP A 150 19.56 -1.49 -0.94
N GLU A 151 20.79 -1.37 -1.47
CA GLU A 151 21.01 -1.26 -2.92
C GLU A 151 20.57 -2.51 -3.69
N ALA A 152 20.86 -3.71 -3.18
CA ALA A 152 20.42 -4.96 -3.80
C ALA A 152 18.89 -5.11 -3.79
N ASN A 153 18.26 -4.78 -2.64
CA ASN A 153 16.82 -4.79 -2.49
C ASN A 153 16.14 -3.81 -3.47
N ARG A 154 16.67 -2.59 -3.56
CA ARG A 154 16.18 -1.57 -4.50
C ARG A 154 16.35 -2.00 -5.95
N ALA A 155 17.49 -2.53 -6.33
CA ALA A 155 17.74 -3.00 -7.69
C ALA A 155 16.75 -4.10 -8.12
N ALA A 156 16.46 -5.06 -7.22
CA ALA A 156 15.47 -6.09 -7.47
C ALA A 156 14.06 -5.51 -7.61
N PHE A 157 13.69 -4.56 -6.74
CA PHE A 157 12.40 -3.86 -6.79
C PHE A 157 12.22 -3.13 -8.13
N GLU A 158 13.18 -2.30 -8.54
CA GLU A 158 13.10 -1.50 -9.76
C GLU A 158 13.11 -2.37 -11.02
N GLU A 159 13.83 -3.51 -10.99
CA GLU A 159 13.84 -4.45 -12.11
C GLU A 159 12.49 -5.16 -12.25
N CYS A 160 11.92 -5.67 -11.16
CA CYS A 160 10.59 -6.27 -11.16
C CYS A 160 9.51 -5.28 -11.62
N PHE A 161 9.57 -4.03 -11.16
CA PHE A 161 8.63 -3.00 -11.58
C PHE A 161 8.67 -2.76 -13.09
N ARG A 162 9.87 -2.65 -13.68
CA ARG A 162 10.03 -2.51 -15.14
C ARG A 162 9.45 -3.68 -15.90
N ILE A 163 9.70 -4.92 -15.45
CA ILE A 163 9.15 -6.12 -16.06
C ILE A 163 7.61 -6.11 -16.02
N ILE A 164 7.02 -5.78 -14.88
CA ILE A 164 5.56 -5.69 -14.72
C ILE A 164 4.99 -4.64 -15.69
N LYS A 165 5.59 -3.46 -15.75
CA LYS A 165 5.13 -2.37 -16.62
C LYS A 165 5.19 -2.77 -18.10
N GLN A 166 6.29 -3.37 -18.54
CA GLN A 166 6.44 -3.90 -19.91
C GLN A 166 5.45 -5.04 -20.18
N ALA A 167 5.27 -5.97 -19.22
CA ALA A 167 4.31 -7.07 -19.35
C ALA A 167 2.88 -6.57 -19.59
N TRP A 168 2.50 -5.40 -19.07
CA TRP A 168 1.18 -4.80 -19.28
C TRP A 168 1.05 -4.01 -20.58
N THR A 169 2.13 -3.35 -21.02
CA THR A 169 2.08 -2.36 -22.11
C THR A 169 2.57 -2.88 -23.46
N GLU A 170 3.38 -3.93 -23.47
CA GLU A 170 3.94 -4.52 -24.68
C GLU A 170 3.23 -5.85 -25.02
N ASP A 171 3.01 -6.12 -26.30
CA ASP A 171 2.38 -7.37 -26.74
C ASP A 171 3.24 -8.58 -26.38
N LEU A 172 4.55 -8.45 -26.58
CA LEU A 172 5.55 -9.47 -26.30
C LEU A 172 6.66 -8.91 -25.41
N LEU A 173 6.99 -9.64 -24.36
CA LEU A 173 8.04 -9.31 -23.41
C LEU A 173 9.32 -10.08 -23.74
N SER A 174 10.42 -9.35 -23.94
CA SER A 174 11.78 -9.86 -23.89
C SER A 174 12.58 -8.96 -22.96
N TYR A 175 13.24 -9.52 -21.96
CA TYR A 175 13.94 -8.78 -20.95
C TYR A 175 15.28 -9.42 -20.57
N GLU A 176 16.32 -8.60 -20.40
CA GLU A 176 17.63 -9.03 -19.90
C GLU A 176 18.10 -8.02 -18.84
N GLY A 177 18.15 -8.47 -17.58
CA GLY A 177 18.51 -7.68 -16.43
C GLY A 177 19.49 -8.41 -15.50
N ARG A 178 19.65 -7.86 -14.30
CA ARG A 178 20.53 -8.42 -13.28
C ARG A 178 19.98 -9.71 -12.67
N TYR A 179 18.67 -9.73 -12.41
CA TYR A 179 17.99 -10.83 -11.71
C TYR A 179 17.12 -11.67 -12.67
N TRP A 180 16.63 -11.07 -13.73
CA TRP A 180 15.70 -11.70 -14.66
C TRP A 180 16.22 -11.70 -16.09
N ARG A 181 16.08 -12.86 -16.74
CA ARG A 181 16.19 -13.01 -18.19
C ARG A 181 14.93 -13.69 -18.69
N ILE A 182 14.20 -13.03 -19.60
CA ILE A 182 12.90 -13.48 -20.12
C ILE A 182 12.95 -13.44 -21.65
N PRO A 183 12.87 -14.58 -22.36
CA PRO A 183 12.96 -15.96 -21.85
C PRO A 183 14.38 -16.27 -21.30
N PRO A 184 14.53 -17.31 -20.42
CA PRO A 184 15.78 -17.56 -19.69
C PRO A 184 16.92 -18.11 -20.58
N GLY A 185 16.71 -18.30 -21.86
CA GLY A 185 17.69 -18.80 -22.82
C GLY A 185 17.00 -19.36 -24.06
N ALA A 186 17.72 -20.12 -24.86
CA ALA A 186 17.16 -20.78 -26.03
C ALA A 186 16.20 -21.90 -25.56
N THR A 187 14.94 -21.63 -25.50
CA THR A 187 13.87 -22.59 -25.16
C THR A 187 13.28 -23.13 -26.48
N PRO A 188 13.48 -24.41 -26.82
CA PRO A 188 12.86 -24.99 -27.98
C PRO A 188 11.34 -25.01 -27.87
N TRP A 189 10.65 -24.57 -28.89
CA TRP A 189 9.22 -24.58 -28.97
C TRP A 189 8.75 -24.66 -30.42
N ASP A 190 8.53 -25.86 -30.88
CA ASP A 190 8.11 -26.10 -32.27
C ASP A 190 6.70 -26.69 -32.33
N LEU A 191 5.69 -25.82 -32.13
CA LEU A 191 4.30 -26.20 -32.14
C LEU A 191 3.53 -25.48 -33.25
N GLU A 192 2.87 -26.25 -34.13
CA GLU A 192 2.12 -25.71 -35.27
C GLU A 192 1.07 -24.66 -34.86
N SER A 193 0.33 -24.91 -33.77
CA SER A 193 -0.64 -23.95 -33.28
C SER A 193 -0.02 -22.62 -32.88
N THR A 194 1.20 -22.62 -32.32
CA THR A 194 1.92 -21.40 -31.98
C THR A 194 2.39 -20.67 -33.24
N ARG A 195 2.88 -21.38 -34.23
CA ARG A 195 3.24 -20.76 -35.52
C ARG A 195 2.02 -20.11 -36.21
N ARG A 196 0.86 -20.73 -36.10
CA ARG A 196 -0.35 -20.27 -36.78
C ARG A 196 -1.10 -19.19 -36.02
N TYR A 197 -1.18 -19.28 -34.69
CA TYR A 197 -2.06 -18.45 -33.86
C TYR A 197 -1.35 -17.64 -32.78
N GLY A 198 -0.08 -17.90 -32.54
CA GLY A 198 0.71 -17.26 -31.50
C GLY A 198 1.76 -16.31 -32.04
N ALA A 199 2.63 -15.88 -31.13
CA ALA A 199 3.78 -15.03 -31.45
C ALA A 199 4.93 -15.29 -30.45
N GLY A 200 6.10 -14.69 -30.71
CA GLY A 200 7.26 -14.78 -29.82
C GLY A 200 8.16 -15.99 -30.04
N VAL A 201 7.85 -16.85 -31.02
CA VAL A 201 8.70 -17.98 -31.43
C VAL A 201 9.28 -17.70 -32.83
N VAL A 202 10.60 -17.82 -32.96
CA VAL A 202 11.32 -17.67 -34.23
C VAL A 202 12.21 -18.89 -34.42
N ASP A 203 12.12 -19.54 -35.59
CA ASP A 203 12.88 -20.74 -35.94
C ASP A 203 12.82 -21.85 -34.86
N GLY A 204 11.61 -22.08 -34.31
CA GLY A 204 11.39 -23.11 -33.29
C GLY A 204 11.97 -22.78 -31.91
N VAL A 205 12.32 -21.53 -31.65
CA VAL A 205 12.90 -21.08 -30.38
C VAL A 205 12.08 -19.90 -29.82
N VAL A 206 11.72 -19.95 -28.51
CA VAL A 206 11.08 -18.83 -27.82
C VAL A 206 12.06 -17.65 -27.73
N ARG A 207 11.67 -16.51 -28.30
CA ARG A 207 12.45 -15.25 -28.26
C ARG A 207 11.80 -14.17 -27.41
N ALA A 208 10.48 -14.24 -27.24
CA ALA A 208 9.70 -13.37 -26.36
C ALA A 208 8.46 -14.11 -25.85
N VAL A 209 7.86 -13.64 -24.79
CA VAL A 209 6.65 -14.24 -24.19
C VAL A 209 5.51 -13.23 -24.16
N GLY A 210 4.30 -13.64 -24.47
CA GLY A 210 3.11 -12.84 -24.30
C GLY A 210 2.55 -13.01 -22.88
N VAL A 211 2.65 -11.99 -22.02
CA VAL A 211 2.03 -12.01 -20.71
C VAL A 211 0.56 -11.64 -20.85
N VAL A 212 -0.34 -12.54 -20.50
CA VAL A 212 -1.79 -12.37 -20.68
C VAL A 212 -2.56 -12.83 -19.44
N PRO A 213 -3.72 -12.19 -19.12
CA PRO A 213 -4.33 -11.10 -19.86
C PRO A 213 -3.58 -9.77 -19.68
N LYS A 214 -3.79 -8.81 -20.60
CA LYS A 214 -3.41 -7.42 -20.34
C LYS A 214 -4.46 -6.80 -19.41
N PRO A 215 -4.11 -5.78 -18.58
CA PRO A 215 -5.10 -5.10 -17.76
C PRO A 215 -6.27 -4.53 -18.59
N LEU A 216 -7.45 -4.44 -17.98
CA LEU A 216 -8.61 -3.78 -18.60
C LEU A 216 -8.39 -2.27 -18.72
N GLN A 217 -7.76 -1.67 -17.70
CA GLN A 217 -7.37 -0.26 -17.70
C GLN A 217 -6.16 -0.02 -18.61
N ARG A 218 -6.11 1.12 -19.31
CA ARG A 218 -5.02 1.47 -20.24
C ARG A 218 -4.34 2.74 -19.81
N PRO A 219 -2.99 2.80 -19.84
CA PRO A 219 -2.07 1.73 -20.25
C PRO A 219 -1.95 0.61 -19.21
N HIS A 220 -2.31 0.85 -17.96
CA HIS A 220 -2.30 -0.04 -16.81
C HIS A 220 -3.12 0.57 -15.66
N PRO A 221 -3.43 -0.17 -14.57
CA PRO A 221 -4.02 0.39 -13.36
C PRO A 221 -3.19 1.54 -12.77
N PRO A 222 -3.79 2.50 -12.03
CA PRO A 222 -3.04 3.52 -11.30
C PRO A 222 -2.00 2.91 -10.36
N LEU A 223 -0.79 3.50 -10.35
CA LEU A 223 0.38 2.98 -9.63
C LEU A 223 0.62 3.75 -8.34
N PHE A 224 1.00 3.02 -7.28
CA PHE A 224 1.25 3.56 -5.95
C PHE A 224 2.51 2.96 -5.31
N GLN A 225 3.22 3.76 -4.51
CA GLN A 225 4.27 3.27 -3.62
C GLN A 225 4.01 3.77 -2.19
N PRO A 226 3.67 2.88 -1.24
CA PRO A 226 3.52 3.25 0.16
C PRO A 226 4.89 3.50 0.82
N PHE A 227 4.86 4.26 1.92
CA PHE A 227 6.03 4.57 2.76
C PHE A 227 7.20 5.19 1.99
N ALA A 228 6.90 6.05 1.01
CA ALA A 228 7.91 6.81 0.26
C ALA A 228 8.42 7.97 1.13
N SER A 229 9.48 7.73 1.92
CA SER A 229 9.99 8.66 2.95
C SER A 229 11.35 9.27 2.62
N SER A 230 11.96 8.95 1.49
CA SER A 230 13.26 9.46 1.07
C SER A 230 13.20 10.20 -0.26
N GLU A 231 14.09 11.19 -0.48
CA GLU A 231 14.19 11.90 -1.75
C GLU A 231 14.40 10.96 -2.94
N ARG A 232 15.20 9.92 -2.76
CA ARG A 232 15.44 8.93 -3.81
C ARG A 232 14.15 8.20 -4.21
N SER A 233 13.32 7.81 -3.24
CA SER A 233 12.03 7.18 -3.51
C SER A 233 11.05 8.14 -4.18
N ILE A 234 11.03 9.41 -3.75
CA ILE A 234 10.18 10.43 -4.36
C ILE A 234 10.57 10.73 -5.80
N ARG A 235 11.88 10.86 -6.09
CA ARG A 235 12.37 11.04 -7.48
C ARG A 235 11.94 9.88 -8.36
N TRP A 236 12.20 8.65 -7.91
CA TRP A 236 11.80 7.46 -8.63
C TRP A 236 10.28 7.42 -8.89
N CYS A 237 9.45 7.69 -7.88
CA CYS A 237 8.00 7.74 -8.06
C CYS A 237 7.58 8.80 -9.10
N ALA A 238 8.18 9.98 -9.04
CA ALA A 238 7.88 11.07 -9.95
C ALA A 238 8.26 10.75 -11.41
N GLU A 239 9.44 10.16 -11.62
CA GLU A 239 9.95 9.73 -12.93
C GLU A 239 9.10 8.60 -13.54
N GLU A 240 8.69 7.62 -12.73
CA GLU A 240 7.89 6.47 -13.19
C GLU A 240 6.37 6.73 -13.23
N GLY A 241 5.91 7.91 -12.81
CA GLY A 241 4.50 8.27 -12.77
C GLY A 241 3.71 7.55 -11.66
N VAL A 242 4.39 7.11 -10.61
CA VAL A 242 3.85 6.41 -9.45
C VAL A 242 3.38 7.41 -8.40
N THR A 243 2.20 7.23 -7.84
CA THR A 243 1.74 8.04 -6.70
C THR A 243 2.53 7.65 -5.44
N ALA A 244 3.28 8.61 -4.90
CA ALA A 244 4.03 8.42 -3.66
C ALA A 244 3.13 8.62 -2.44
N ILE A 245 3.14 7.68 -1.48
CA ILE A 245 2.39 7.81 -0.24
C ILE A 245 3.37 8.01 0.91
N LEU A 246 3.33 9.21 1.50
CA LEU A 246 4.17 9.59 2.62
C LEU A 246 3.60 9.01 3.91
N PRO A 247 4.38 8.27 4.72
CA PRO A 247 4.00 8.00 6.11
C PRO A 247 3.99 9.30 6.90
N PRO A 248 3.54 9.32 8.16
CA PRO A 248 3.74 10.47 9.04
C PRO A 248 5.24 10.78 9.18
N LEU A 249 5.64 11.99 8.77
CA LEU A 249 7.01 12.48 8.82
C LEU A 249 7.02 13.88 9.46
N HIS A 250 8.19 14.37 9.83
CA HIS A 250 8.31 15.77 10.27
C HIS A 250 7.74 16.71 9.21
N PRO A 251 6.92 17.72 9.56
CA PRO A 251 6.23 18.59 8.61
C PRO A 251 7.13 19.22 7.53
N THR A 252 8.33 19.67 7.93
CA THR A 252 9.33 20.23 7.00
C THR A 252 9.80 19.22 5.96
N LEU A 253 9.95 17.95 6.36
CA LEU A 253 10.33 16.87 5.43
C LEU A 253 9.18 16.54 4.48
N GLU A 254 7.94 16.45 4.97
CA GLU A 254 6.77 16.25 4.10
C GLU A 254 6.67 17.33 3.03
N ASP A 255 6.77 18.61 3.42
CA ASP A 255 6.75 19.74 2.47
C ASP A 255 7.85 19.65 1.42
N ARG A 256 9.06 19.30 1.84
CA ARG A 256 10.21 19.13 0.94
C ARG A 256 9.96 18.00 -0.06
N LEU A 257 9.45 16.84 0.38
CA LEU A 257 9.20 15.69 -0.46
C LEU A 257 8.06 15.95 -1.47
N VAL A 258 7.00 16.65 -1.07
CA VAL A 258 5.90 17.04 -1.97
C VAL A 258 6.39 18.01 -3.05
N ARG A 259 7.22 19.01 -2.70
CA ARG A 259 7.83 19.93 -3.67
C ARG A 259 8.77 19.21 -4.62
N LEU A 260 9.59 18.30 -4.11
CA LEU A 260 10.50 17.48 -4.91
C LEU A 260 9.75 16.65 -5.95
N TYR A 261 8.61 16.03 -5.55
CA TYR A 261 7.78 15.28 -6.50
C TYR A 261 7.27 16.18 -7.64
N ALA A 262 6.75 17.37 -7.31
CA ALA A 262 6.25 18.32 -8.30
C ALA A 262 7.37 18.82 -9.24
N GLU A 263 8.55 19.13 -8.68
CA GLU A 263 9.73 19.54 -9.44
C GLU A 263 10.16 18.50 -10.47
N VAL A 264 10.28 17.24 -10.04
CA VAL A 264 10.77 16.15 -10.91
C VAL A 264 9.71 15.72 -11.93
N SER A 265 8.44 15.64 -11.54
CA SER A 265 7.36 15.19 -12.44
C SER A 265 6.82 16.26 -13.37
N GLY A 266 7.08 17.56 -13.08
CA GLY A 266 6.46 18.68 -13.76
C GLY A 266 4.96 18.86 -13.49
N LYS A 267 4.39 18.11 -12.52
CA LYS A 267 2.97 18.18 -12.16
C LYS A 267 2.69 19.30 -11.15
N PRO A 268 1.43 19.76 -11.04
CA PRO A 268 1.02 20.68 -9.99
C PRO A 268 1.37 20.14 -8.59
N LEU A 269 1.66 21.07 -7.66
CA LEU A 269 2.02 20.73 -6.29
C LEU A 269 0.96 19.83 -5.63
N GLY A 270 1.41 18.71 -5.06
CA GLY A 270 0.56 17.70 -4.41
C GLY A 270 -0.12 16.69 -5.36
N GLU A 271 -0.08 16.92 -6.68
CA GLU A 271 -0.53 15.92 -7.64
C GLU A 271 0.48 14.76 -7.71
N GLY A 272 -0.01 13.52 -7.60
CA GLY A 272 0.84 12.32 -7.53
C GLY A 272 1.41 12.05 -6.15
N VAL A 273 0.93 12.74 -5.11
CA VAL A 273 1.31 12.48 -3.71
C VAL A 273 0.08 12.25 -2.86
N GLY A 274 0.19 11.33 -1.92
CA GLY A 274 -0.76 11.05 -0.85
C GLY A 274 -0.08 11.00 0.49
N VAL A 275 -0.87 11.04 1.56
CA VAL A 275 -0.40 10.89 2.95
C VAL A 275 -1.13 9.75 3.63
N LEU A 276 -0.42 8.99 4.45
CA LEU A 276 -0.96 7.98 5.34
C LEU A 276 -1.16 8.60 6.72
N ARG A 277 -2.35 8.47 7.29
CA ARG A 277 -2.68 8.98 8.63
C ARG A 277 -3.55 8.00 9.40
N ASP A 278 -3.30 7.89 10.70
CA ASP A 278 -4.30 7.30 11.60
C ASP A 278 -5.56 8.12 11.52
N VAL A 279 -6.71 7.47 11.35
CA VAL A 279 -8.02 8.12 11.35
C VAL A 279 -8.94 7.38 12.30
N VAL A 280 -9.26 8.04 13.44
CA VAL A 280 -10.17 7.52 14.45
C VAL A 280 -11.13 8.64 14.86
N VAL A 281 -12.40 8.50 14.47
CA VAL A 281 -13.47 9.47 14.79
C VAL A 281 -14.47 8.82 15.71
N ALA A 282 -14.79 9.48 16.83
CA ALA A 282 -15.82 9.05 17.77
C ALA A 282 -16.76 10.21 18.16
N GLU A 283 -17.71 9.98 19.03
CA GLU A 283 -18.62 11.03 19.49
C GLU A 283 -17.89 12.05 20.39
N THR A 284 -16.87 11.62 21.11
CA THR A 284 -16.03 12.48 21.97
C THR A 284 -14.54 12.30 21.70
N ASP A 285 -13.76 13.32 22.08
CA ASP A 285 -12.29 13.24 21.98
C ASP A 285 -11.72 12.14 22.87
N ASP A 286 -12.25 11.97 24.08
CA ASP A 286 -11.82 10.97 25.07
C ASP A 286 -12.03 9.54 24.53
N GLU A 287 -13.20 9.28 23.93
CA GLU A 287 -13.50 7.99 23.31
C GLU A 287 -12.54 7.68 22.15
N ALA A 288 -12.36 8.63 21.24
CA ALA A 288 -11.44 8.47 20.12
C ALA A 288 -9.99 8.23 20.58
N MET A 289 -9.54 8.95 21.58
CA MET A 289 -8.20 8.79 22.16
C MET A 289 -8.03 7.44 22.84
N ALA A 290 -9.05 6.91 23.52
CA ALA A 290 -9.01 5.58 24.11
C ALA A 290 -8.92 4.49 23.03
N LEU A 291 -9.72 4.58 21.96
CA LEU A 291 -9.66 3.67 20.82
C LEU A 291 -8.29 3.71 20.12
N TRP A 292 -7.73 4.90 19.93
CA TRP A 292 -6.42 5.07 19.32
C TRP A 292 -5.28 4.55 20.21
N ALA A 293 -5.39 4.72 21.53
CA ALA A 293 -4.39 4.20 22.47
C ALA A 293 -4.28 2.66 22.41
N ASP A 294 -5.40 1.97 22.24
CA ASP A 294 -5.45 0.50 22.12
C ASP A 294 -5.21 -0.02 20.70
N SER A 295 -5.09 0.86 19.72
CA SER A 295 -4.88 0.52 18.31
C SER A 295 -3.61 1.16 17.73
N GLY A 296 -3.69 2.37 17.20
CA GLY A 296 -2.59 3.04 16.51
C GLY A 296 -1.37 3.24 17.40
N LEU A 297 -1.56 3.74 18.63
CA LEU A 297 -0.46 3.94 19.56
C LEU A 297 0.15 2.62 20.04
N PHE A 298 -0.69 1.62 20.34
CA PHE A 298 -0.23 0.28 20.72
C PHE A 298 0.57 -0.36 19.57
N CYS A 299 0.03 -0.39 18.37
CA CYS A 299 0.68 -0.94 17.19
C CYS A 299 1.98 -0.19 16.85
N GLY A 300 1.96 1.14 16.96
CA GLY A 300 3.13 1.99 16.75
C GLY A 300 4.28 1.64 17.69
N ARG A 301 4.02 1.55 18.98
CA ARG A 301 5.03 1.26 20.01
C ARG A 301 5.54 -0.17 19.97
N GLU A 302 4.63 -1.15 19.93
CA GLU A 302 4.98 -2.56 20.07
C GLU A 302 5.56 -3.13 18.76
N TRP A 303 5.11 -2.62 17.60
CA TRP A 303 5.45 -3.22 16.34
C TRP A 303 6.33 -2.35 15.45
N PHE A 304 6.01 -1.07 15.20
CA PHE A 304 6.72 -0.25 14.22
C PHE A 304 7.96 0.47 14.75
N GLU A 305 7.94 0.91 16.00
CA GLU A 305 9.07 1.61 16.60
C GLU A 305 10.38 0.80 16.61
N PRO A 306 10.38 -0.51 16.89
CA PRO A 306 11.61 -1.34 16.80
C PRO A 306 12.25 -1.35 15.40
N PHE A 307 11.51 -1.12 14.33
CA PHE A 307 12.03 -1.00 12.98
C PHE A 307 12.48 0.43 12.62
N GLY A 308 12.32 1.39 13.52
CA GLY A 308 12.78 2.77 13.34
C GLY A 308 11.86 3.65 12.51
N PHE A 309 10.58 3.31 12.36
CA PHE A 309 9.61 4.16 11.64
C PHE A 309 9.39 5.52 12.29
N SER A 310 9.52 5.63 13.63
CA SER A 310 9.41 6.89 14.37
C SER A 310 10.54 7.89 14.09
N LYS A 311 11.70 7.44 13.57
CA LYS A 311 12.83 8.32 13.28
C LYS A 311 12.51 9.43 12.26
N GLY A 312 11.58 9.19 11.34
CA GLY A 312 11.14 10.18 10.38
C GLY A 312 10.28 11.30 10.95
N LEU A 313 9.78 11.13 12.19
CA LEU A 313 9.00 12.14 12.89
C LEU A 313 9.86 13.19 13.61
N ALA A 314 11.09 12.84 13.98
CA ALA A 314 11.97 13.77 14.67
C ALA A 314 12.55 14.81 13.70
N ASP A 315 12.67 16.05 14.18
CA ASP A 315 13.42 17.08 13.48
C ASP A 315 14.89 16.65 13.34
N PRO A 316 15.45 16.68 12.14
CA PRO A 316 16.82 16.18 11.90
C PRO A 316 17.90 17.01 12.59
N VAL A 317 17.59 18.23 13.04
CA VAL A 317 18.53 19.15 13.69
C VAL A 317 18.38 19.15 15.20
N THR A 318 17.13 19.28 15.69
CA THR A 318 16.83 19.38 17.14
C THR A 318 16.54 18.04 17.79
N GLY A 319 16.16 17.02 17.01
CA GLY A 319 15.71 15.72 17.53
C GLY A 319 14.30 15.74 18.14
N GLU A 320 13.62 16.88 18.14
CA GLU A 320 12.29 17.02 18.70
C GLU A 320 11.22 16.46 17.77
N ALA A 321 10.25 15.71 18.31
CA ALA A 321 9.10 15.25 17.57
C ALA A 321 7.96 16.30 17.61
N PRO A 322 7.29 16.60 16.49
CA PRO A 322 6.18 17.52 16.45
C PRO A 322 4.94 16.93 17.14
N SER A 323 4.01 17.79 17.56
CA SER A 323 2.68 17.34 17.96
C SER A 323 2.01 16.65 16.76
N LEU A 324 1.59 15.39 16.95
CA LEU A 324 0.92 14.61 15.90
C LEU A 324 -0.40 15.25 15.47
N PHE A 325 -1.17 15.75 16.44
CA PHE A 325 -2.51 16.27 16.21
C PHE A 325 -2.51 17.70 15.65
N ASP A 326 -1.61 18.56 16.17
CA ASP A 326 -1.53 19.96 15.70
C ASP A 326 -1.00 20.09 14.28
N ASN A 327 -0.22 19.12 13.83
CA ASN A 327 0.34 19.09 12.49
C ASN A 327 -0.46 18.21 11.50
N GLY A 328 -1.57 17.62 11.91
CA GLY A 328 -2.36 16.72 11.07
C GLY A 328 -1.59 15.45 10.67
N LEU A 329 -0.68 14.98 11.53
CA LEU A 329 0.04 13.71 11.36
C LEU A 329 -0.78 12.51 11.85
N ALA A 330 -1.77 12.75 12.71
CA ALA A 330 -2.84 11.85 13.08
C ALA A 330 -4.16 12.62 13.13
N LEU A 331 -5.26 11.98 12.77
CA LEU A 331 -6.61 12.52 12.72
C LEU A 331 -7.47 11.74 13.72
N VAL A 332 -7.42 12.15 14.99
CA VAL A 332 -8.04 11.42 16.11
C VAL A 332 -8.82 12.39 16.98
N GLY A 333 -10.07 12.07 17.25
CA GLY A 333 -10.94 12.90 18.09
C GLY A 333 -12.41 12.83 17.71
N SER A 334 -13.18 13.76 18.25
CA SER A 334 -14.56 14.03 17.84
C SER A 334 -14.63 14.57 16.41
N VAL A 335 -15.81 14.59 15.82
CA VAL A 335 -16.05 15.17 14.48
C VAL A 335 -15.45 16.57 14.37
N ASP A 336 -15.66 17.44 15.36
CA ASP A 336 -15.16 18.81 15.33
C ASP A 336 -13.63 18.87 15.42
N THR A 337 -13.03 18.04 16.25
CA THR A 337 -11.57 17.97 16.40
C THR A 337 -10.90 17.43 15.12
N VAL A 338 -11.41 16.33 14.57
CA VAL A 338 -10.85 15.75 13.34
C VAL A 338 -11.06 16.68 12.13
N THR A 339 -12.19 17.40 12.07
CA THR A 339 -12.40 18.43 11.04
C THR A 339 -11.29 19.47 11.06
N ARG A 340 -11.00 20.07 12.23
CA ARG A 340 -9.91 21.05 12.39
C ARG A 340 -8.53 20.48 12.04
N GLN A 341 -8.27 19.23 12.44
CA GLN A 341 -6.99 18.55 12.10
C GLN A 341 -6.85 18.36 10.59
N LEU A 342 -7.92 17.95 9.92
CA LEU A 342 -7.94 17.75 8.45
C LEU A 342 -7.81 19.08 7.69
N GLU A 343 -8.44 20.15 8.15
CA GLU A 343 -8.29 21.50 7.58
C GLU A 343 -6.85 21.99 7.69
N ARG A 344 -6.19 21.80 8.85
CA ARG A 344 -4.78 22.14 9.05
C ARG A 344 -3.88 21.34 8.11
N LEU A 345 -4.12 20.03 7.98
CA LEU A 345 -3.40 19.18 7.04
C LEU A 345 -3.53 19.70 5.60
N ARG A 346 -4.74 20.00 5.15
CA ARG A 346 -5.02 20.49 3.80
C ARG A 346 -4.42 21.88 3.53
N ALA A 347 -4.46 22.77 4.51
CA ALA A 347 -3.86 24.10 4.42
C ALA A 347 -2.34 24.05 4.28
N ARG A 348 -1.70 23.11 5.00
CA ARG A 348 -0.25 22.91 4.94
C ARG A 348 0.20 22.13 3.70
N LEU A 349 -0.53 21.05 3.38
CA LEU A 349 -0.07 20.06 2.42
C LEU A 349 -1.16 19.79 1.36
N PRO A 350 -1.05 20.37 0.14
CA PRO A 350 -2.07 20.25 -0.90
C PRO A 350 -2.02 18.90 -1.62
N VAL A 351 -2.12 17.77 -0.88
CA VAL A 351 -2.05 16.42 -1.45
C VAL A 351 -3.38 15.95 -2.02
N ARG A 352 -3.31 15.07 -3.00
CA ARG A 352 -4.48 14.51 -3.68
C ARG A 352 -5.14 13.37 -2.91
N TRP A 353 -4.39 12.61 -2.12
CA TRP A 353 -4.87 11.41 -1.44
C TRP A 353 -4.63 11.45 0.06
N LEU A 354 -5.63 11.02 0.81
CA LEU A 354 -5.52 10.60 2.20
C LEU A 354 -5.73 9.08 2.27
N PHE A 355 -4.76 8.38 2.81
CA PHE A 355 -4.86 6.96 3.15
C PHE A 355 -5.14 6.87 4.65
N ALA A 356 -6.38 6.49 4.98
CA ALA A 356 -6.85 6.41 6.35
C ALA A 356 -6.51 5.03 6.93
N TRP A 357 -5.60 4.99 7.88
CA TRP A 357 -5.27 3.75 8.59
C TRP A 357 -6.37 3.42 9.58
N THR A 358 -6.99 2.27 9.41
CA THR A 358 -8.26 1.92 10.05
C THR A 358 -8.13 1.02 11.28
N TYR A 359 -7.01 0.33 11.50
CA TYR A 359 -6.73 -0.55 12.64
C TYR A 359 -7.83 -1.59 12.93
N ASN A 360 -8.35 -2.25 11.88
CA ASN A 360 -9.32 -3.33 12.04
C ASN A 360 -8.76 -4.44 12.96
N GLY A 361 -9.64 -5.08 13.71
CA GLY A 361 -9.27 -6.07 14.72
C GLY A 361 -8.89 -5.42 16.05
N LEU A 362 -8.01 -4.41 16.08
CA LEU A 362 -7.62 -3.67 17.27
C LEU A 362 -8.75 -2.74 17.75
N ILE A 363 -9.38 -2.00 16.83
CA ILE A 363 -10.60 -1.25 17.12
C ILE A 363 -11.79 -2.22 16.99
N PRO A 364 -12.68 -2.31 17.98
CA PRO A 364 -13.88 -3.15 17.86
C PRO A 364 -14.70 -2.75 16.63
N ASN A 365 -15.21 -3.73 15.87
CA ASN A 365 -15.82 -3.47 14.57
C ASN A 365 -16.96 -2.45 14.57
N ALA A 366 -17.79 -2.41 15.62
CA ALA A 366 -18.88 -1.44 15.71
C ALA A 366 -18.36 0.01 15.76
N GLN A 367 -17.33 0.28 16.57
CA GLN A 367 -16.68 1.58 16.65
C GLN A 367 -15.90 1.93 15.38
N LEU A 368 -15.29 0.95 14.72
CA LEU A 368 -14.61 1.21 13.46
C LEU A 368 -15.59 1.56 12.34
N LEU A 369 -16.72 0.86 12.23
CA LEU A 369 -17.79 1.22 11.29
C LEU A 369 -18.34 2.62 11.57
N GLN A 370 -18.57 2.96 12.84
CA GLN A 370 -18.98 4.32 13.24
C GLN A 370 -17.93 5.37 12.84
N SER A 371 -16.65 5.11 13.10
CA SER A 371 -15.56 6.01 12.71
C SER A 371 -15.51 6.24 11.19
N ILE A 372 -15.63 5.18 10.39
CA ILE A 372 -15.71 5.25 8.92
C ILE A 372 -16.92 6.10 8.48
N GLU A 373 -18.07 5.90 9.08
CA GLU A 373 -19.29 6.66 8.77
C GLU A 373 -19.18 8.13 9.16
N LEU A 374 -18.77 8.44 10.40
CA LEU A 374 -18.60 9.82 10.88
C LEU A 374 -17.60 10.59 10.04
N PHE A 375 -16.49 9.96 9.67
CA PHE A 375 -15.48 10.60 8.82
C PHE A 375 -16.05 10.96 7.45
N ALA A 376 -16.72 10.04 6.77
CA ALA A 376 -17.29 10.27 5.45
C ALA A 376 -18.46 11.26 5.44
N THR A 377 -19.38 11.15 6.42
CA THR A 377 -20.64 11.90 6.40
C THR A 377 -20.59 13.23 7.12
N ARG A 378 -19.66 13.41 8.07
CA ARG A 378 -19.63 14.60 8.94
C ARG A 378 -18.30 15.37 8.89
N VAL A 379 -17.15 14.68 8.73
CA VAL A 379 -15.84 15.35 8.68
C VAL A 379 -15.53 15.82 7.25
N LEU A 380 -15.57 14.94 6.26
CA LEU A 380 -15.19 15.27 4.87
C LEU A 380 -16.03 16.42 4.28
N PRO A 381 -17.37 16.47 4.44
CA PRO A 381 -18.17 17.57 3.90
C PRO A 381 -17.78 18.92 4.51
N ARG A 382 -17.64 18.99 5.84
CA ARG A 382 -17.29 20.23 6.55
C ARG A 382 -15.91 20.76 6.16
N ALA A 383 -14.93 19.87 6.06
CA ALA A 383 -13.58 20.25 5.62
C ALA A 383 -13.52 20.65 4.13
N ALA A 384 -14.51 20.28 3.31
CA ALA A 384 -14.61 20.71 1.91
C ALA A 384 -15.16 22.14 1.76
N ASP A 385 -16.07 22.56 2.65
CA ASP A 385 -16.71 23.87 2.62
C ASP A 385 -15.79 25.02 3.13
N ALA A 386 -14.70 24.68 3.81
CA ALA A 386 -13.72 25.64 4.34
C ALA A 386 -12.63 26.05 3.37
N GLY A 387 -12.60 25.52 2.14
CA GLY A 387 -11.61 25.80 1.09
C GLY A 387 -12.26 26.33 -0.17
#